data_e3aa7d0dc941a9ef9ed0486ec8f47403
#
_entry.id   e3aa7d0dc941a9ef9ed0486ec8f47403
#
_cell.length_a   1.000
_cell.length_b   1.000
_cell.length_c   1.000
_cell.angle_alpha   90.00
_cell.angle_beta   90.00
_cell.angle_gamma   90.00
#
_symmetry.space_group_name_H-M   'P 1'
#
loop_
_entity.id
_entity.type
_entity.pdbx_description
1 polymer ?
#
loop_
_entity_poly.entity_id
_entity_poly.type
_entity_poly.pdbx_seq_one_letter_code
_entity_poly.pdbx_strand_id
1 'polypeptide(L)'
;MTIRVLLADDQALMRATFRTLIDSCEDMEVVGEACDGKEVVDLAHIHRPDVVLMDIRMPGTDGLTATAAIGKAPELSTTRVLVLTTYETEEYVARALHAGACGYLGKDATVDELFTAIRTVASGEPLLSSGATRSLITHFLTIRTSRDCPVPSGRLAHLTAREREVMALAAEGMSNDEIASACSISPLTVRTHIQRAMAKLEVRDRAQLVAVAYRSGLVQPPPPAR
;
A
#
# COMPACT_ATOMS: atom_id res chain seq x y z
N MET A 1 -10.88 -16.37 10.39
CA MET A 1 -9.43 -16.18 10.57
C MET A 1 -9.29 -14.78 11.13
N THR A 2 -8.68 -14.62 12.31
CA THR A 2 -8.56 -13.32 12.98
C THR A 2 -7.40 -12.54 12.36
N ILE A 3 -7.61 -11.28 12.01
CA ILE A 3 -6.58 -10.39 11.46
C ILE A 3 -5.72 -9.88 12.61
N ARG A 4 -4.43 -10.14 12.54
CA ARG A 4 -3.45 -9.77 13.56
C ARG A 4 -2.85 -8.40 13.24
N VAL A 5 -3.13 -7.42 14.11
CA VAL A 5 -2.75 -6.02 13.91
C VAL A 5 -1.66 -5.60 14.89
N LEU A 6 -0.57 -5.00 14.39
CA LEU A 6 0.46 -4.34 15.18
C LEU A 6 0.27 -2.83 15.08
N LEU A 7 0.22 -2.13 16.24
CA LEU A 7 0.06 -0.68 16.30
C LEU A 7 1.42 0.01 16.45
N ALA A 8 1.65 1.06 15.67
CA ALA A 8 2.85 1.88 15.74
C ALA A 8 2.48 3.38 15.70
N ASP A 9 2.55 4.03 16.85
CA ASP A 9 2.21 5.45 17.03
C ASP A 9 2.95 5.95 18.27
N ASP A 10 3.55 7.14 18.26
CA ASP A 10 4.24 7.68 19.44
C ASP A 10 3.28 8.16 20.53
N GLN A 11 2.03 8.44 20.17
CA GLN A 11 1.00 8.94 21.10
C GLN A 11 0.29 7.77 21.82
N ALA A 12 0.55 7.60 23.10
CA ALA A 12 -0.04 6.53 23.91
C ALA A 12 -1.59 6.53 23.89
N LEU A 13 -2.23 7.72 23.87
CA LEU A 13 -3.68 7.83 23.79
C LEU A 13 -4.24 7.29 22.48
N MET A 14 -3.55 7.57 21.38
CA MET A 14 -3.96 7.07 20.05
C MET A 14 -3.83 5.54 19.98
N ARG A 15 -2.72 4.98 20.47
CA ARG A 15 -2.56 3.52 20.55
C ARG A 15 -3.66 2.87 21.39
N ALA A 16 -3.96 3.42 22.59
CA ALA A 16 -5.03 2.89 23.44
C ALA A 16 -6.41 2.98 22.77
N THR A 17 -6.67 4.05 22.02
CA THR A 17 -7.92 4.22 21.25
C THR A 17 -8.04 3.17 20.16
N PHE A 18 -7.01 3.04 19.29
CA PHE A 18 -7.01 2.05 18.22
C PHE A 18 -7.08 0.62 18.74
N ARG A 19 -6.38 0.31 19.85
CA ARG A 19 -6.50 -0.99 20.51
C ARG A 19 -7.95 -1.28 20.89
N THR A 20 -8.59 -0.35 21.62
CA THR A 20 -9.97 -0.53 22.06
C THR A 20 -10.93 -0.75 20.89
N LEU A 21 -10.77 0.01 19.81
CA LEU A 21 -11.59 -0.12 18.60
C LEU A 21 -11.36 -1.47 17.91
N ILE A 22 -10.12 -1.86 17.68
CA ILE A 22 -9.78 -3.09 16.97
C ILE A 22 -10.18 -4.32 17.79
N ASP A 23 -9.88 -4.35 19.09
CA ASP A 23 -10.22 -5.47 19.96
C ASP A 23 -11.75 -5.58 20.20
N SER A 24 -12.55 -4.56 19.81
CA SER A 24 -14.02 -4.66 19.80
C SER A 24 -14.56 -5.46 18.62
N CYS A 25 -13.75 -5.75 17.60
CA CYS A 25 -14.13 -6.55 16.44
C CYS A 25 -13.80 -8.02 16.66
N GLU A 26 -14.74 -8.93 16.36
CA GLU A 26 -14.54 -10.38 16.51
C GLU A 26 -13.50 -10.96 15.52
N ASP A 27 -13.26 -10.25 14.40
CA ASP A 27 -12.38 -10.69 13.32
C ASP A 27 -10.98 -10.05 13.33
N MET A 28 -10.66 -9.27 14.39
CA MET A 28 -9.37 -8.58 14.53
C MET A 28 -8.83 -8.69 15.96
N GLU A 29 -7.52 -8.63 16.11
CA GLU A 29 -6.84 -8.55 17.40
C GLU A 29 -5.56 -7.71 17.33
N VAL A 30 -5.25 -6.95 18.39
CA VAL A 30 -3.98 -6.24 18.51
C VAL A 30 -2.93 -7.14 19.14
N VAL A 31 -1.91 -7.52 18.36
CA VAL A 31 -0.83 -8.43 18.78
C VAL A 31 0.37 -7.72 19.41
N GLY A 32 0.46 -6.40 19.31
CA GLY A 32 1.54 -5.62 19.90
C GLY A 32 1.37 -4.12 19.67
N GLU A 33 2.14 -3.34 20.42
CA GLU A 33 2.20 -1.88 20.31
C GLU A 33 3.65 -1.43 20.30
N ALA A 34 3.97 -0.43 19.46
CA ALA A 34 5.28 0.20 19.36
C ALA A 34 5.15 1.72 19.45
N CYS A 35 6.13 2.39 20.00
CA CYS A 35 6.18 3.85 20.10
C CYS A 35 7.25 4.48 19.19
N ASP A 36 8.06 3.67 18.51
CA ASP A 36 9.04 4.12 17.51
C ASP A 36 9.22 3.09 16.38
N GLY A 37 9.86 3.52 15.29
CA GLY A 37 10.01 2.68 14.10
C GLY A 37 10.95 1.48 14.29
N LYS A 38 11.90 1.52 15.23
CA LYS A 38 12.76 0.38 15.52
C LYS A 38 11.98 -0.69 16.26
N GLU A 39 11.25 -0.31 17.30
CA GLU A 39 10.42 -1.20 18.08
C GLU A 39 9.38 -1.91 17.20
N VAL A 40 8.73 -1.19 16.26
CA VAL A 40 7.76 -1.81 15.36
C VAL A 40 8.38 -2.86 14.46
N VAL A 41 9.61 -2.65 13.96
CA VAL A 41 10.31 -3.66 13.15
C VAL A 41 10.64 -4.89 13.99
N ASP A 42 11.15 -4.70 15.20
CA ASP A 42 11.48 -5.80 16.12
C ASP A 42 10.22 -6.63 16.48
N LEU A 43 9.10 -5.95 16.82
CA LEU A 43 7.83 -6.60 17.12
C LEU A 43 7.19 -7.27 15.90
N ALA A 44 7.37 -6.71 14.71
CA ALA A 44 6.89 -7.34 13.47
C ALA A 44 7.58 -8.70 13.22
N HIS A 45 8.88 -8.80 13.48
CA HIS A 45 9.61 -10.07 13.39
C HIS A 45 9.13 -11.10 14.42
N ILE A 46 8.79 -10.66 15.66
CA ILE A 46 8.33 -11.52 16.73
C ILE A 46 6.90 -12.01 16.46
N HIS A 47 5.99 -11.09 16.15
CA HIS A 47 4.57 -11.39 16.07
C HIS A 47 4.09 -11.78 14.67
N ARG A 48 4.82 -11.42 13.61
CA ARG A 48 4.43 -11.63 12.20
C ARG A 48 2.97 -11.23 11.97
N PRO A 49 2.63 -9.93 12.18
CA PRO A 49 1.27 -9.45 12.03
C PRO A 49 0.82 -9.50 10.56
N ASP A 50 -0.49 -9.59 10.33
CA ASP A 50 -1.06 -9.44 8.99
C ASP A 50 -1.00 -7.98 8.54
N VAL A 51 -1.30 -7.05 9.46
CA VAL A 51 -1.32 -5.61 9.20
C VAL A 51 -0.54 -4.85 10.27
N VAL A 52 0.28 -3.90 9.86
CA VAL A 52 0.88 -2.88 10.74
C VAL A 52 0.17 -1.56 10.48
N LEU A 53 -0.50 -1.01 11.51
CA LEU A 53 -0.98 0.37 11.48
C LEU A 53 0.19 1.28 11.88
N MET A 54 0.67 2.08 10.94
CA MET A 54 1.93 2.80 11.06
C MET A 54 1.72 4.31 11.04
N ASP A 55 2.03 5.00 12.13
CA ASP A 55 2.21 6.45 12.05
C ASP A 55 3.54 6.79 11.34
N ILE A 56 3.54 7.88 10.58
CA ILE A 56 4.73 8.37 9.89
C ILE A 56 5.70 9.03 10.88
N ARG A 57 5.16 9.86 11.79
CA ARG A 57 5.97 10.68 12.68
C ARG A 57 6.14 10.03 14.04
N MET A 58 7.25 9.34 14.20
CA MET A 58 7.66 8.77 15.47
C MET A 58 9.08 9.19 15.83
N PRO A 59 9.44 9.29 17.11
CA PRO A 59 10.80 9.63 17.55
C PRO A 59 11.80 8.54 17.13
N GLY A 60 13.06 8.91 16.99
CA GLY A 60 14.11 7.98 16.61
C GLY A 60 14.02 7.54 15.15
N THR A 61 13.47 6.34 14.91
CA THR A 61 13.22 5.82 13.56
C THR A 61 11.80 6.17 13.13
N ASP A 62 11.66 6.91 12.01
CA ASP A 62 10.35 7.28 11.48
C ASP A 62 9.62 6.09 10.84
N GLY A 63 8.28 6.23 10.69
CA GLY A 63 7.45 5.17 10.15
C GLY A 63 7.73 4.83 8.69
N LEU A 64 8.24 5.77 7.88
CA LEU A 64 8.62 5.49 6.49
C LEU A 64 9.86 4.60 6.42
N THR A 65 10.84 4.87 7.27
CA THR A 65 12.04 4.05 7.41
C THR A 65 11.69 2.64 7.89
N ALA A 66 10.81 2.53 8.91
CA ALA A 66 10.31 1.25 9.41
C ALA A 66 9.52 0.49 8.33
N THR A 67 8.65 1.18 7.56
CA THR A 67 7.92 0.59 6.43
C THR A 67 8.87 0.00 5.39
N ALA A 68 9.93 0.74 5.03
CA ALA A 68 10.93 0.25 4.10
C ALA A 68 11.71 -0.97 4.62
N ALA A 69 11.99 -1.01 5.94
CA ALA A 69 12.64 -2.15 6.58
C ALA A 69 11.74 -3.40 6.55
N ILE A 70 10.48 -3.29 6.96
CA ILE A 70 9.48 -4.36 6.87
C ILE A 70 9.34 -4.86 5.43
N GLY A 71 9.23 -3.92 4.48
CA GLY A 71 9.11 -4.24 3.06
C GLY A 71 10.30 -5.01 2.47
N LYS A 72 11.50 -4.89 3.02
CA LYS A 72 12.71 -5.59 2.57
C LYS A 72 12.93 -6.95 3.24
N ALA A 73 12.26 -7.23 4.36
CA ALA A 73 12.41 -8.46 5.11
C ALA A 73 11.65 -9.62 4.45
N PRO A 74 12.31 -10.69 3.96
CA PRO A 74 11.64 -11.82 3.30
C PRO A 74 10.66 -12.55 4.23
N GLU A 75 10.98 -12.65 5.51
CA GLU A 75 10.17 -13.28 6.54
C GLU A 75 8.89 -12.51 6.89
N LEU A 76 8.81 -11.22 6.51
CA LEU A 76 7.64 -10.34 6.65
C LEU A 76 6.91 -10.12 5.30
N SER A 77 7.11 -10.99 4.32
CA SER A 77 6.54 -10.83 2.98
C SER A 77 5.01 -10.83 2.95
N THR A 78 4.36 -11.39 3.96
CA THR A 78 2.89 -11.37 4.13
C THR A 78 2.39 -10.20 4.96
N THR A 79 3.25 -9.55 5.75
CA THR A 79 2.90 -8.38 6.55
C THR A 79 2.64 -7.17 5.64
N ARG A 80 1.51 -6.51 5.84
CA ARG A 80 1.09 -5.33 5.09
C ARG A 80 1.16 -4.09 5.97
N VAL A 81 1.64 -2.97 5.43
CA VAL A 81 1.69 -1.71 6.17
C VAL A 81 0.59 -0.78 5.68
N LEU A 82 -0.30 -0.40 6.60
CA LEU A 82 -1.31 0.65 6.42
C LEU A 82 -0.84 1.89 7.18
N VAL A 83 -0.51 2.95 6.46
CA VAL A 83 -0.05 4.20 7.07
C VAL A 83 -1.25 5.00 7.59
N LEU A 84 -1.17 5.43 8.85
CA LEU A 84 -2.09 6.37 9.48
C LEU A 84 -1.39 7.69 9.75
N THR A 85 -1.96 8.81 9.32
CA THR A 85 -1.36 10.13 9.55
C THR A 85 -2.38 11.26 9.60
N THR A 86 -2.02 12.33 10.30
CA THR A 86 -2.78 13.59 10.30
C THR A 86 -2.46 14.49 9.11
N TYR A 87 -1.45 14.14 8.30
CA TYR A 87 -0.94 14.98 7.21
C TYR A 87 -1.19 14.31 5.86
N GLU A 88 -2.20 14.77 5.15
CA GLU A 88 -2.56 14.32 3.80
C GLU A 88 -1.84 15.12 2.70
N THR A 89 -0.56 15.47 2.89
CA THR A 89 0.15 16.06 1.76
C THR A 89 0.52 14.98 0.75
N GLU A 90 0.29 15.26 -0.53
CA GLU A 90 0.60 14.35 -1.64
C GLU A 90 2.03 13.79 -1.57
N GLU A 91 2.97 14.57 -1.04
CA GLU A 91 4.36 14.16 -0.87
C GLU A 91 4.52 13.01 0.14
N TYR A 92 3.83 13.03 1.29
CA TYR A 92 3.92 11.97 2.29
C TYR A 92 3.25 10.68 1.81
N VAL A 93 2.12 10.79 1.12
CA VAL A 93 1.47 9.63 0.48
C VAL A 93 2.40 8.94 -0.51
N ALA A 94 3.02 9.72 -1.41
CA ALA A 94 3.96 9.19 -2.40
C ALA A 94 5.18 8.53 -1.74
N ARG A 95 5.73 9.13 -0.69
CA ARG A 95 6.87 8.57 0.06
C ARG A 95 6.51 7.29 0.80
N ALA A 96 5.31 7.20 1.42
CA ALA A 96 4.83 6.02 2.10
C ALA A 96 4.68 4.83 1.13
N LEU A 97 4.07 5.07 -0.02
CA LEU A 97 3.91 4.05 -1.05
C LEU A 97 5.25 3.63 -1.67
N HIS A 98 6.17 4.58 -1.84
CA HIS A 98 7.54 4.24 -2.29
C HIS A 98 8.30 3.41 -1.26
N ALA A 99 8.06 3.63 0.03
CA ALA A 99 8.62 2.84 1.11
C ALA A 99 8.01 1.41 1.18
N GLY A 100 6.90 1.16 0.49
CA GLY A 100 6.25 -0.15 0.44
C GLY A 100 4.96 -0.24 1.25
N ALA A 101 4.34 0.89 1.63
CA ALA A 101 3.03 0.88 2.25
C ALA A 101 1.98 0.34 1.29
N CYS A 102 1.08 -0.51 1.79
CA CYS A 102 -0.01 -1.11 1.02
C CYS A 102 -1.27 -0.25 1.01
N GLY A 103 -1.34 0.73 1.92
CA GLY A 103 -2.45 1.66 2.03
C GLY A 103 -2.09 2.90 2.84
N TYR A 104 -2.97 3.88 2.75
CA TYR A 104 -2.85 5.16 3.42
C TYR A 104 -4.24 5.61 3.88
N LEU A 105 -4.35 6.05 5.14
CA LEU A 105 -5.60 6.53 5.75
C LEU A 105 -5.30 7.75 6.64
N GLY A 106 -6.19 8.75 6.62
CA GLY A 106 -6.14 9.87 7.54
C GLY A 106 -6.51 9.44 8.97
N LYS A 107 -5.89 10.04 9.99
CA LYS A 107 -6.28 9.80 11.40
C LYS A 107 -7.66 10.39 11.76
N ASP A 108 -8.24 11.16 10.88
CA ASP A 108 -9.61 11.70 10.95
C ASP A 108 -10.66 10.78 10.31
N ALA A 109 -10.24 9.66 9.73
CA ALA A 109 -11.12 8.66 9.18
C ALA A 109 -12.11 8.12 10.22
N THR A 110 -13.29 7.76 9.78
CA THR A 110 -14.30 7.11 10.62
C THR A 110 -13.85 5.71 11.04
N VAL A 111 -14.47 5.21 12.11
CA VAL A 111 -14.18 3.84 12.61
C VAL A 111 -14.48 2.77 11.54
N ASP A 112 -15.57 2.96 10.79
CA ASP A 112 -15.96 2.03 9.71
C ASP A 112 -14.95 2.03 8.56
N GLU A 113 -14.41 3.20 8.22
CA GLU A 113 -13.33 3.33 7.21
C GLU A 113 -12.05 2.65 7.68
N LEU A 114 -11.67 2.81 8.96
CA LEU A 114 -10.52 2.12 9.55
C LEU A 114 -10.66 0.60 9.46
N PHE A 115 -11.80 0.05 9.88
CA PHE A 115 -12.03 -1.39 9.83
C PHE A 115 -12.05 -1.93 8.39
N THR A 116 -12.68 -1.19 7.48
CA THR A 116 -12.69 -1.52 6.06
C THR A 116 -11.28 -1.50 5.49
N ALA A 117 -10.48 -0.49 5.84
CA ALA A 117 -9.10 -0.35 5.42
C ALA A 117 -8.23 -1.53 5.89
N ILE A 118 -8.33 -1.92 7.17
CA ILE A 118 -7.59 -3.05 7.73
C ILE A 118 -7.95 -4.34 6.99
N ARG A 119 -9.25 -4.63 6.79
CA ARG A 119 -9.70 -5.84 6.06
C ARG A 119 -9.21 -5.86 4.62
N THR A 120 -9.31 -4.73 3.93
CA THR A 120 -8.87 -4.57 2.54
C THR A 120 -7.36 -4.82 2.41
N VAL A 121 -6.56 -4.23 3.28
CA VAL A 121 -5.10 -4.39 3.27
C VAL A 121 -4.71 -5.82 3.67
N ALA A 122 -5.35 -6.41 4.69
CA ALA A 122 -5.12 -7.79 5.12
C ALA A 122 -5.42 -8.81 4.02
N SER A 123 -6.44 -8.56 3.19
CA SER A 123 -6.77 -9.41 2.04
C SER A 123 -5.78 -9.29 0.88
N GLY A 124 -4.78 -8.40 1.00
CA GLY A 124 -3.80 -8.11 -0.05
C GLY A 124 -4.33 -7.18 -1.14
N GLU A 125 -5.47 -6.53 -0.91
CA GLU A 125 -5.96 -5.46 -1.75
C GLU A 125 -5.35 -4.14 -1.29
N PRO A 126 -4.78 -3.34 -2.20
CA PRO A 126 -4.23 -2.04 -1.82
C PRO A 126 -5.37 -1.04 -1.57
N LEU A 127 -5.26 -0.30 -0.50
CA LEU A 127 -6.12 0.82 -0.21
C LEU A 127 -5.48 2.09 -0.81
N LEU A 128 -5.75 2.34 -2.08
CA LEU A 128 -5.31 3.55 -2.76
C LEU A 128 -6.54 4.34 -3.20
N SER A 129 -6.76 5.49 -2.61
CA SER A 129 -7.70 6.46 -3.16
C SER A 129 -7.21 6.94 -4.55
N SER A 130 -8.12 7.39 -5.39
CA SER A 130 -7.76 8.00 -6.69
C SER A 130 -6.77 9.18 -6.56
N GLY A 131 -6.82 9.89 -5.41
CA GLY A 131 -5.85 10.93 -5.04
C GLY A 131 -4.46 10.36 -4.75
N ALA A 132 -4.37 9.30 -3.93
CA ALA A 132 -3.10 8.64 -3.62
C ALA A 132 -2.44 8.05 -4.89
N THR A 133 -3.23 7.50 -5.81
CA THR A 133 -2.74 7.03 -7.11
C THR A 133 -2.20 8.18 -7.96
N ARG A 134 -2.89 9.32 -8.01
CA ARG A 134 -2.42 10.53 -8.72
C ARG A 134 -1.11 11.07 -8.13
N SER A 135 -1.01 11.12 -6.79
CA SER A 135 0.22 11.56 -6.09
C SER A 135 1.41 10.66 -6.39
N LEU A 136 1.19 9.35 -6.43
CA LEU A 136 2.20 8.39 -6.90
C LEU A 136 2.69 8.72 -8.29
N ILE A 137 1.76 8.95 -9.21
CA ILE A 137 2.07 9.29 -10.62
C ILE A 137 2.90 10.57 -10.68
N THR A 138 2.46 11.63 -10.03
CA THR A 138 3.15 12.94 -10.04
C THR A 138 4.54 12.83 -9.45
N HIS A 139 4.72 12.12 -8.34
CA HIS A 139 6.01 11.93 -7.70
C HIS A 139 6.97 11.07 -8.55
N PHE A 140 6.49 9.99 -9.18
CA PHE A 140 7.30 9.21 -10.12
C PHE A 140 7.73 10.00 -11.35
N LEU A 141 6.93 10.97 -11.78
CA LEU A 141 7.26 11.84 -12.91
C LEU A 141 8.34 12.87 -12.57
N THR A 142 8.32 13.40 -11.35
CA THR A 142 9.34 14.34 -10.86
C THR A 142 10.70 13.66 -10.64
N ILE A 143 10.71 12.40 -10.23
CA ILE A 143 11.95 11.62 -10.07
C ILE A 143 12.59 11.25 -11.42
N ARG A 144 11.80 11.17 -12.52
CA ARG A 144 12.33 10.90 -13.88
C ARG A 144 13.36 11.91 -14.37
N THR A 145 13.46 13.09 -13.77
CA THR A 145 14.49 14.09 -14.12
C THR A 145 15.86 13.79 -13.48
N SER A 146 15.98 12.79 -12.61
CA SER A 146 17.22 12.60 -11.84
C SER A 146 17.90 11.23 -11.97
N ARG A 147 17.27 10.18 -12.49
CA ARG A 147 17.90 8.87 -12.73
C ARG A 147 17.19 8.11 -13.86
N ASP A 148 17.75 8.22 -15.06
CA ASP A 148 17.46 7.31 -16.19
C ASP A 148 17.93 5.87 -15.83
N CYS A 149 17.00 5.04 -15.38
CA CYS A 149 17.13 3.60 -15.48
C CYS A 149 15.83 3.06 -16.10
N PRO A 150 15.80 2.86 -17.44
CA PRO A 150 14.65 2.26 -18.08
C PRO A 150 14.48 0.83 -17.56
N VAL A 151 13.28 0.50 -17.08
CA VAL A 151 12.94 -0.91 -16.85
C VAL A 151 13.01 -1.60 -18.20
N PRO A 152 13.80 -2.68 -18.37
CA PRO A 152 13.88 -3.37 -19.65
C PRO A 152 12.47 -3.76 -20.11
N SER A 153 12.12 -3.37 -21.33
CA SER A 153 10.82 -3.65 -21.99
C SER A 153 10.47 -5.16 -21.99
N GLY A 154 11.46 -6.02 -21.77
CA GLY A 154 11.29 -7.47 -21.65
C GLY A 154 10.46 -7.93 -20.45
N ARG A 155 10.38 -7.19 -19.35
CA ARG A 155 9.60 -7.62 -18.18
C ARG A 155 8.09 -7.70 -18.47
N LEU A 156 7.56 -6.80 -19.29
CA LEU A 156 6.15 -6.85 -19.70
C LEU A 156 5.85 -8.00 -20.68
N ALA A 157 6.87 -8.59 -21.31
CA ALA A 157 6.66 -9.69 -22.24
C ALA A 157 6.11 -10.96 -21.56
N HIS A 158 6.31 -11.09 -20.24
CA HIS A 158 5.77 -12.21 -19.44
C HIS A 158 4.29 -12.05 -19.09
N LEU A 159 3.72 -10.85 -19.27
CA LEU A 159 2.30 -10.61 -19.03
C LEU A 159 1.45 -11.01 -20.23
N THR A 160 0.32 -11.65 -19.98
CA THR A 160 -0.71 -11.84 -21.01
C THR A 160 -1.32 -10.51 -21.43
N ALA A 161 -2.00 -10.48 -22.57
CA ALA A 161 -2.72 -9.26 -23.03
C ALA A 161 -3.71 -8.76 -21.97
N ARG A 162 -4.43 -9.68 -21.31
CA ARG A 162 -5.41 -9.35 -20.27
C ARG A 162 -4.77 -8.81 -18.99
N GLU A 163 -3.66 -9.37 -18.56
CA GLU A 163 -2.91 -8.86 -17.41
C GLU A 163 -2.35 -7.47 -17.68
N ARG A 164 -1.88 -7.18 -18.90
CA ARG A 164 -1.44 -5.83 -19.30
C ARG A 164 -2.58 -4.82 -19.33
N GLU A 165 -3.72 -5.21 -19.86
CA GLU A 165 -4.92 -4.37 -19.92
C GLU A 165 -5.40 -3.99 -18.50
N VAL A 166 -5.55 -4.98 -17.62
CA VAL A 166 -5.93 -4.76 -16.22
C VAL A 166 -4.89 -3.92 -15.47
N MET A 167 -3.59 -4.16 -15.71
CA MET A 167 -2.51 -3.37 -15.14
C MET A 167 -2.55 -1.90 -15.62
N ALA A 168 -2.87 -1.65 -16.88
CA ALA A 168 -2.99 -0.29 -17.42
C ALA A 168 -4.14 0.48 -16.76
N LEU A 169 -5.33 -0.14 -16.67
CA LEU A 169 -6.49 0.45 -16.01
C LEU A 169 -6.25 0.70 -14.51
N ALA A 170 -5.55 -0.23 -13.85
CA ALA A 170 -5.13 -0.04 -12.46
C ALA A 170 -4.16 1.14 -12.30
N ALA A 171 -3.29 1.38 -13.29
CA ALA A 171 -2.37 2.51 -13.30
C ALA A 171 -3.07 3.84 -13.59
N GLU A 172 -4.22 3.81 -14.26
CA GLU A 172 -5.10 4.98 -14.43
C GLU A 172 -5.90 5.33 -13.16
N GLY A 173 -5.76 4.53 -12.10
CA GLY A 173 -6.38 4.78 -10.80
C GLY A 173 -7.75 4.13 -10.61
N MET A 174 -8.18 3.26 -11.51
CA MET A 174 -9.48 2.58 -11.42
C MET A 174 -9.46 1.53 -10.30
N SER A 175 -10.54 1.46 -9.53
CA SER A 175 -10.80 0.39 -8.57
C SER A 175 -11.04 -0.96 -9.28
N ASN A 176 -11.02 -2.07 -8.53
CA ASN A 176 -11.31 -3.38 -9.10
C ASN A 176 -12.73 -3.48 -9.69
N ASP A 177 -13.71 -2.78 -9.09
CA ASP A 177 -15.10 -2.74 -9.57
C ASP A 177 -15.24 -1.94 -10.88
N GLU A 178 -14.53 -0.80 -10.98
CA GLU A 178 -14.49 -0.01 -12.21
C GLU A 178 -13.80 -0.77 -13.34
N ILE A 179 -12.67 -1.45 -13.06
CA ILE A 179 -11.97 -2.31 -14.03
C ILE A 179 -12.87 -3.49 -14.44
N ALA A 180 -13.57 -4.10 -13.51
CA ALA A 180 -14.51 -5.19 -13.77
C ALA A 180 -15.60 -4.75 -14.74
N SER A 181 -16.19 -3.57 -14.51
CA SER A 181 -17.19 -2.95 -15.37
C SER A 181 -16.63 -2.63 -16.77
N ALA A 182 -15.45 -1.99 -16.84
CA ALA A 182 -14.81 -1.64 -18.08
C ALA A 182 -14.43 -2.87 -18.94
N CYS A 183 -13.99 -3.92 -18.27
CA CYS A 183 -13.54 -5.16 -18.89
C CYS A 183 -14.65 -6.23 -19.06
N SER A 184 -15.86 -5.99 -18.58
CA SER A 184 -16.99 -6.95 -18.57
C SER A 184 -16.63 -8.30 -17.93
N ILE A 185 -15.96 -8.27 -16.77
CA ILE A 185 -15.58 -9.42 -15.96
C ILE A 185 -15.96 -9.21 -14.50
N SER A 186 -15.83 -10.24 -13.66
CA SER A 186 -16.08 -10.07 -12.23
C SER A 186 -14.93 -9.36 -11.51
N PRO A 187 -15.18 -8.62 -10.40
CA PRO A 187 -14.12 -8.02 -9.58
C PRO A 187 -13.12 -9.07 -9.07
N LEU A 188 -13.57 -10.27 -8.77
CA LEU A 188 -12.71 -11.40 -8.38
C LEU A 188 -11.74 -11.79 -9.50
N THR A 189 -12.20 -11.76 -10.75
CA THR A 189 -11.36 -12.02 -11.92
C THR A 189 -10.31 -10.93 -12.11
N VAL A 190 -10.68 -9.66 -11.92
CA VAL A 190 -9.75 -8.52 -11.93
C VAL A 190 -8.65 -8.73 -10.88
N ARG A 191 -9.05 -9.04 -9.63
CA ARG A 191 -8.11 -9.34 -8.53
C ARG A 191 -7.12 -10.45 -8.93
N THR A 192 -7.61 -11.52 -9.52
CA THR A 192 -6.76 -12.64 -9.98
C THR A 192 -5.75 -12.18 -11.04
N HIS A 193 -6.15 -11.34 -12.00
CA HIS A 193 -5.24 -10.81 -13.02
C HIS A 193 -4.18 -9.87 -12.41
N ILE A 194 -4.57 -9.01 -11.47
CA ILE A 194 -3.63 -8.13 -10.73
C ILE A 194 -2.62 -8.97 -9.96
N GLN A 195 -3.05 -9.98 -9.20
CA GLN A 195 -2.16 -10.86 -8.43
C GLN A 195 -1.18 -11.61 -9.33
N ARG A 196 -1.65 -12.14 -10.47
CA ARG A 196 -0.79 -12.82 -11.45
C ARG A 196 0.22 -11.87 -12.09
N ALA A 197 -0.19 -10.64 -12.42
CA ALA A 197 0.71 -9.63 -12.94
C ALA A 197 1.78 -9.25 -11.90
N MET A 198 1.38 -9.04 -10.63
CA MET A 198 2.31 -8.77 -9.53
C MET A 198 3.33 -9.90 -9.34
N ALA A 199 2.89 -11.16 -9.34
CA ALA A 199 3.78 -12.32 -9.21
C ALA A 199 4.79 -12.41 -10.37
N LYS A 200 4.34 -12.20 -11.61
CA LYS A 200 5.20 -12.24 -12.81
C LYS A 200 6.21 -11.11 -12.87
N LEU A 201 5.86 -9.94 -12.31
CA LEU A 201 6.73 -8.76 -12.27
C LEU A 201 7.57 -8.70 -10.99
N GLU A 202 7.37 -9.68 -10.08
CA GLU A 202 8.06 -9.74 -8.78
C GLU A 202 7.85 -8.45 -7.95
N VAL A 203 6.62 -7.95 -7.96
CA VAL A 203 6.20 -6.79 -7.16
C VAL A 203 5.24 -7.23 -6.06
N ARG A 204 5.30 -6.55 -4.90
CA ARG A 204 4.60 -6.96 -3.67
C ARG A 204 3.19 -6.41 -3.54
N ASP A 205 2.93 -5.27 -4.18
CA ASP A 205 1.68 -4.54 -4.05
C ASP A 205 1.30 -3.83 -5.34
N ARG A 206 0.05 -3.32 -5.36
CA ARG A 206 -0.49 -2.61 -6.51
C ARG A 206 0.25 -1.29 -6.79
N ALA A 207 0.77 -0.62 -5.77
CA ALA A 207 1.50 0.63 -5.96
C ALA A 207 2.78 0.39 -6.76
N GLN A 208 3.50 -0.69 -6.45
CA GLN A 208 4.66 -1.12 -7.22
C GLN A 208 4.28 -1.57 -8.63
N LEU A 209 3.12 -2.24 -8.80
CA LEU A 209 2.60 -2.61 -10.11
C LEU A 209 2.33 -1.37 -10.97
N VAL A 210 1.66 -0.35 -10.41
CA VAL A 210 1.40 0.94 -11.04
C VAL A 210 2.72 1.64 -11.41
N ALA A 211 3.68 1.67 -10.50
CA ALA A 211 5.01 2.23 -10.75
C ALA A 211 5.71 1.56 -11.94
N VAL A 212 5.61 0.22 -12.06
CA VAL A 212 6.15 -0.52 -13.21
C VAL A 212 5.42 -0.16 -14.50
N ALA A 213 4.08 0.02 -14.48
CA ALA A 213 3.30 0.41 -15.66
C ALA A 213 3.79 1.74 -16.27
N TYR A 214 3.99 2.76 -15.41
CA TYR A 214 4.52 4.06 -15.87
C TYR A 214 5.99 3.98 -16.29
N ARG A 215 6.84 3.29 -15.53
CA ARG A 215 8.28 3.16 -15.85
C ARG A 215 8.54 2.39 -17.14
N SER A 216 7.70 1.44 -17.47
CA SER A 216 7.80 0.66 -18.71
C SER A 216 7.16 1.35 -19.92
N GLY A 217 6.46 2.49 -19.72
CA GLY A 217 5.75 3.19 -20.78
C GLY A 217 4.43 2.52 -21.21
N LEU A 218 3.92 1.57 -20.42
CA LEU A 218 2.62 0.94 -20.67
C LEU A 218 1.48 1.97 -20.58
N VAL A 219 1.61 2.92 -19.66
CA VAL A 219 0.69 4.06 -19.49
C VAL A 219 1.49 5.35 -19.53
N GLN A 220 0.94 6.37 -20.21
CA GLN A 220 1.53 7.71 -20.22
C GLN A 220 0.95 8.57 -19.08
N PRO A 221 1.78 9.40 -18.42
CA PRO A 221 1.29 10.30 -17.41
C PRO A 221 0.29 11.32 -17.98
N PRO A 222 -0.73 11.70 -17.20
CA PRO A 222 -1.60 12.79 -17.59
C PRO A 222 -0.78 14.09 -17.72
N PRO A 223 -1.15 14.99 -18.63
CA PRO A 223 -0.48 16.29 -18.75
C PRO A 223 -0.59 17.05 -17.41
N PRO A 224 0.44 17.86 -17.04
CA PRO A 224 0.39 18.64 -15.81
C PRO A 224 -0.83 19.55 -15.82
N ALA A 225 -1.56 19.56 -14.69
CA ALA A 225 -2.67 20.50 -14.51
C ALA A 225 -2.14 21.93 -14.61
N ARG A 226 -2.78 22.73 -15.46
CA ARG A 226 -2.49 24.17 -15.62
C ARG A 226 -3.06 24.96 -14.46
#